data_c39d2a02ec6583b2b47c9e6bf59cd4db
#
_entry.id   c39d2a02ec6583b2b47c9e6bf59cd4db
#
_cell.length_a   1.000
_cell.length_b   1.000
_cell.length_c   1.000
_cell.angle_alpha   90.00
_cell.angle_beta   90.00
_cell.angle_gamma   90.00
#
_symmetry.space_group_name_H-M   'P 1'
#
loop_
_entity.id
_entity.type
_entity.pdbx_description
1 polymer ?
#
loop_
_entity_poly.entity_id
_entity_poly.type
_entity_poly.pdbx_seq_one_letter_code
_entity_poly.pdbx_strand_id
1 'polypeptide(L)'
;KEKVIMVIEYLQQIKDSYIEEKYALEKQLSLLEIQLKENIGMIQMLEETNDSCYELFTPRNVNSKNKAKINELMEEQKGINESIENLKISIKEYSDKIEQLDQIVKEENREMEIVREYTEAMTQQNIVSDYEEIESSEDNLLDGMKDILNRVELCSRLIDIDPIRCRLELSSVMKILSDLIEENEKSNF
;
A
#
# COMPACT_ATOMS: atom_id res chain seq x y z
N LYS A 1 10.80 -14.57 9.98
CA LYS A 1 10.00 -13.53 10.69
C LYS A 1 10.69 -12.17 10.68
N GLU A 2 11.95 -12.04 11.12
CA GLU A 2 12.68 -10.76 11.17
C GLU A 2 12.78 -10.06 9.80
N LYS A 3 13.04 -10.81 8.72
CA LYS A 3 13.15 -10.26 7.35
C LYS A 3 11.82 -9.64 6.85
N VAL A 4 10.68 -10.24 7.15
CA VAL A 4 9.36 -9.73 6.71
C VAL A 4 9.00 -8.47 7.50
N ILE A 5 9.27 -8.44 8.80
CA ILE A 5 9.08 -7.25 9.64
C ILE A 5 9.90 -6.08 9.09
N MET A 6 11.17 -6.30 8.76
CA MET A 6 12.05 -5.29 8.16
C MET A 6 11.52 -4.76 6.82
N VAL A 7 10.93 -5.64 5.98
CA VAL A 7 10.30 -5.22 4.71
C VAL A 7 9.08 -4.34 4.96
N ILE A 8 8.20 -4.71 5.90
CA ILE A 8 7.02 -3.92 6.26
C ILE A 8 7.42 -2.55 6.81
N GLU A 9 8.42 -2.49 7.69
CA GLU A 9 8.95 -1.22 8.22
C GLU A 9 9.50 -0.33 7.11
N TYR A 10 10.23 -0.92 6.16
CA TYR A 10 10.73 -0.19 5.00
C TYR A 10 9.61 0.34 4.09
N LEU A 11 8.60 -0.47 3.80
CA LEU A 11 7.43 -0.04 3.03
C LEU A 11 6.66 1.09 3.74
N GLN A 12 6.56 1.01 5.06
CA GLN A 12 5.94 2.07 5.86
C GLN A 12 6.73 3.39 5.78
N GLN A 13 8.07 3.36 5.82
CA GLN A 13 8.91 4.55 5.65
C GLN A 13 8.73 5.18 4.27
N ILE A 14 8.64 4.37 3.20
CA ILE A 14 8.38 4.88 1.85
C ILE A 14 6.99 5.52 1.80
N LYS A 15 5.97 4.91 2.39
CA LYS A 15 4.63 5.44 2.46
C LYS A 15 4.59 6.79 3.18
N ASP A 16 5.26 6.90 4.32
CA ASP A 16 5.35 8.13 5.10
C ASP A 16 6.00 9.26 4.28
N SER A 17 7.07 8.95 3.53
CA SER A 17 7.69 9.89 2.59
C SER A 17 6.72 10.36 1.50
N TYR A 18 5.93 9.46 0.91
CA TYR A 18 4.92 9.85 -0.09
C TYR A 18 3.80 10.70 0.50
N ILE A 19 3.42 10.46 1.75
CA ILE A 19 2.44 11.29 2.47
C ILE A 19 2.99 12.70 2.68
N GLU A 20 4.26 12.85 3.06
CA GLU A 20 4.89 14.16 3.24
C GLU A 20 4.98 14.94 1.91
N GLU A 21 5.40 14.27 0.83
CA GLU A 21 5.46 14.88 -0.50
C GLU A 21 4.06 15.30 -1.00
N LYS A 22 3.05 14.45 -0.84
CA LYS A 22 1.66 14.77 -1.15
C LYS A 22 1.20 16.00 -0.38
N TYR A 23 1.45 16.07 0.92
CA TYR A 23 1.08 17.20 1.75
C TYR A 23 1.76 18.50 1.30
N ALA A 24 3.03 18.45 0.89
CA ALA A 24 3.75 19.60 0.35
C ALA A 24 3.10 20.11 -0.95
N LEU A 25 2.68 19.20 -1.85
CA LEU A 25 1.97 19.55 -3.09
C LEU A 25 0.58 20.13 -2.82
N GLU A 26 -0.18 19.58 -1.87
CA GLU A 26 -1.49 20.12 -1.44
C GLU A 26 -1.36 21.54 -0.89
N LYS A 27 -0.30 21.81 -0.15
CA LYS A 27 -0.02 23.16 0.34
C LYS A 27 0.29 24.12 -0.80
N GLN A 28 1.08 23.70 -1.81
CA GLN A 28 1.35 24.51 -3.00
C GLN A 28 0.07 24.76 -3.79
N LEU A 29 -0.77 23.73 -3.96
CA LEU A 29 -2.07 23.86 -4.62
C LEU A 29 -2.94 24.91 -3.95
N SER A 30 -3.04 24.87 -2.63
CA SER A 30 -3.81 25.85 -1.85
C SER A 30 -3.31 27.29 -2.04
N LEU A 31 -2.01 27.50 -2.12
CA LEU A 31 -1.43 28.81 -2.42
C LEU A 31 -1.77 29.33 -3.83
N LEU A 32 -1.72 28.47 -4.83
CA LEU A 32 -2.09 28.82 -6.21
C LEU A 32 -3.59 29.12 -6.33
N GLU A 33 -4.44 28.41 -5.62
CA GLU A 33 -5.88 28.67 -5.58
C GLU A 33 -6.19 30.05 -4.95
N ILE A 34 -5.44 30.43 -3.92
CA ILE A 34 -5.55 31.78 -3.34
C ILE A 34 -5.12 32.83 -4.37
N GLN A 35 -3.97 32.66 -5.02
CA GLN A 35 -3.47 33.58 -6.06
C GLN A 35 -4.47 33.72 -7.21
N LEU A 36 -5.05 32.59 -7.65
CA LEU A 36 -6.09 32.58 -8.68
C LEU A 36 -7.29 33.43 -8.28
N LYS A 37 -7.75 33.27 -7.04
CA LYS A 37 -8.88 34.02 -6.50
C LYS A 37 -8.60 35.53 -6.41
N GLU A 38 -7.40 35.90 -5.97
CA GLU A 38 -6.96 37.30 -5.92
C GLU A 38 -6.87 37.89 -7.34
N ASN A 39 -6.33 37.17 -8.30
CA ASN A 39 -6.23 37.57 -9.69
C ASN A 39 -7.61 37.80 -10.31
N ILE A 40 -8.56 36.87 -10.09
CA ILE A 40 -9.97 37.04 -10.55
C ILE A 40 -10.59 38.28 -9.93
N GLY A 41 -10.42 38.49 -8.61
CA GLY A 41 -10.93 39.68 -7.94
C GLY A 41 -10.37 40.99 -8.50
N MET A 42 -9.07 41.01 -8.85
CA MET A 42 -8.43 42.18 -9.44
C MET A 42 -8.95 42.48 -10.86
N ILE A 43 -9.17 41.43 -11.69
CA ILE A 43 -9.79 41.57 -13.00
C ILE A 43 -11.19 42.18 -12.88
N GLN A 44 -12.03 41.65 -11.98
CA GLN A 44 -13.37 42.16 -11.74
C GLN A 44 -13.37 43.65 -11.33
N MET A 45 -12.50 44.02 -10.41
CA MET A 45 -12.37 45.44 -9.99
C MET A 45 -11.96 46.36 -11.16
N LEU A 46 -11.06 45.90 -12.05
CA LEU A 46 -10.64 46.68 -13.21
C LEU A 46 -11.75 46.77 -14.26
N GLU A 47 -12.56 45.72 -14.45
CA GLU A 47 -13.70 45.71 -15.34
C GLU A 47 -14.82 46.64 -14.84
N GLU A 48 -15.16 46.58 -13.55
CA GLU A 48 -16.15 47.47 -12.92
C GLU A 48 -15.75 48.93 -13.03
N THR A 49 -14.45 49.25 -12.92
CA THR A 49 -13.95 50.63 -13.10
C THR A 49 -14.01 51.11 -14.56
N ASN A 50 -13.99 50.18 -15.53
CA ASN A 50 -14.17 50.53 -16.95
C ASN A 50 -15.66 50.74 -17.33
N ASP A 51 -16.58 50.00 -16.71
CA ASP A 51 -18.04 50.05 -17.04
C ASP A 51 -18.79 51.17 -16.30
N SER A 52 -18.17 51.79 -15.28
CA SER A 52 -18.82 52.84 -14.56
C SER A 52 -18.97 54.11 -15.40
N CYS A 53 -20.05 54.88 -15.16
CA CYS A 53 -20.46 56.10 -15.83
C CYS A 53 -19.40 57.24 -15.92
N TYR A 54 -18.17 56.93 -15.57
CA TYR A 54 -17.02 57.81 -15.63
C TYR A 54 -16.32 57.89 -17.01
N GLU A 55 -16.79 57.17 -18.04
CA GLU A 55 -16.24 57.27 -19.37
C GLU A 55 -16.12 58.69 -19.93
N LEU A 56 -17.03 59.54 -19.48
CA LEU A 56 -17.03 60.97 -19.86
C LEU A 56 -15.95 61.83 -19.15
N PHE A 57 -15.40 61.33 -18.02
CA PHE A 57 -14.47 62.08 -17.20
C PHE A 57 -13.09 61.43 -17.02
N THR A 58 -12.95 60.16 -17.43
CA THR A 58 -11.66 59.46 -17.33
C THR A 58 -10.77 59.76 -18.53
N PRO A 59 -9.50 60.10 -18.33
CA PRO A 59 -8.56 60.28 -19.43
C PRO A 59 -8.48 58.98 -20.26
N ARG A 60 -8.57 59.06 -21.60
CA ARG A 60 -8.50 57.91 -22.51
C ARG A 60 -7.31 56.97 -22.22
N ASN A 61 -6.26 57.48 -21.58
CA ASN A 61 -5.07 56.73 -21.20
C ASN A 61 -5.27 55.77 -20.04
N VAL A 62 -6.28 55.93 -19.18
CA VAL A 62 -6.57 55.04 -18.04
C VAL A 62 -7.24 53.78 -18.53
N ASN A 63 -8.21 53.86 -19.41
CA ASN A 63 -8.94 52.69 -19.96
C ASN A 63 -8.01 51.78 -20.79
N SER A 64 -7.05 52.40 -21.52
CA SER A 64 -6.06 51.57 -22.27
C SER A 64 -5.08 50.85 -21.34
N LYS A 65 -4.69 51.47 -20.22
CA LYS A 65 -3.83 50.83 -19.21
C LYS A 65 -4.54 49.74 -18.47
N ASN A 66 -5.83 49.96 -18.10
CA ASN A 66 -6.65 48.92 -17.45
C ASN A 66 -6.86 47.72 -18.35
N LYS A 67 -7.16 47.90 -19.66
CA LYS A 67 -7.25 46.82 -20.62
C LYS A 67 -5.93 46.02 -20.78
N ALA A 68 -4.81 46.72 -20.82
CA ALA A 68 -3.51 46.06 -20.89
C ALA A 68 -3.24 45.24 -19.61
N LYS A 69 -3.59 45.75 -18.44
CA LYS A 69 -3.44 45.06 -17.18
C LYS A 69 -4.37 43.83 -17.04
N ILE A 70 -5.61 43.95 -17.51
CA ILE A 70 -6.55 42.81 -17.58
C ILE A 70 -5.99 41.72 -18.46
N ASN A 71 -5.46 42.05 -19.63
CA ASN A 71 -4.87 41.03 -20.53
C ASN A 71 -3.66 40.33 -19.86
N GLU A 72 -2.80 41.09 -19.18
CA GLU A 72 -1.66 40.53 -18.43
C GLU A 72 -2.17 39.56 -17.35
N LEU A 73 -3.15 39.95 -16.55
CA LEU A 73 -3.75 39.12 -15.49
C LEU A 73 -4.43 37.88 -16.05
N MET A 74 -5.09 37.97 -17.23
CA MET A 74 -5.69 36.80 -17.90
C MET A 74 -4.65 35.78 -18.36
N GLU A 75 -3.51 36.23 -18.89
CA GLU A 75 -2.41 35.32 -19.24
C GLU A 75 -1.78 34.68 -17.99
N GLU A 76 -1.60 35.45 -16.91
CA GLU A 76 -1.14 34.93 -15.61
C GLU A 76 -2.12 33.89 -15.04
N GLN A 77 -3.41 34.16 -15.11
CA GLN A 77 -4.48 33.24 -14.70
C GLN A 77 -4.40 31.90 -15.45
N LYS A 78 -4.11 31.95 -16.76
CA LYS A 78 -3.94 30.74 -17.55
C LYS A 78 -2.76 29.91 -17.07
N GLY A 79 -1.62 30.53 -16.82
CA GLY A 79 -0.43 29.85 -16.27
C GLY A 79 -0.69 29.25 -14.88
N ILE A 80 -1.42 29.97 -14.00
CA ILE A 80 -1.82 29.47 -12.69
C ILE A 80 -2.72 28.24 -12.84
N ASN A 81 -3.72 28.28 -13.72
CA ASN A 81 -4.61 27.14 -13.95
C ASN A 81 -3.86 25.91 -14.50
N GLU A 82 -2.94 26.08 -15.44
CA GLU A 82 -2.10 24.98 -15.91
C GLU A 82 -1.25 24.37 -14.77
N SER A 83 -0.72 25.20 -13.90
CA SER A 83 0.05 24.76 -12.72
C SER A 83 -0.85 24.01 -11.72
N ILE A 84 -2.05 24.47 -11.47
CA ILE A 84 -3.04 23.80 -10.61
C ILE A 84 -3.38 22.42 -11.16
N GLU A 85 -3.63 22.28 -12.46
CA GLU A 85 -3.96 20.97 -13.06
C GLU A 85 -2.77 20.00 -12.98
N ASN A 86 -1.55 20.46 -13.21
CA ASN A 86 -0.34 19.64 -13.05
C ASN A 86 -0.17 19.17 -11.59
N LEU A 87 -0.38 20.05 -10.60
CA LEU A 87 -0.31 19.67 -9.19
C LEU A 87 -1.38 18.65 -8.81
N LYS A 88 -2.62 18.79 -9.30
CA LYS A 88 -3.69 17.80 -9.06
C LYS A 88 -3.34 16.43 -9.61
N ILE A 89 -2.74 16.36 -10.80
CA ILE A 89 -2.26 15.11 -11.38
C ILE A 89 -1.21 14.48 -10.47
N SER A 90 -0.20 15.24 -10.04
CA SER A 90 0.86 14.75 -9.17
C SER A 90 0.31 14.28 -7.81
N ILE A 91 -0.60 15.03 -7.20
CA ILE A 91 -1.26 14.63 -5.94
C ILE A 91 -2.01 13.30 -6.09
N LYS A 92 -2.68 13.11 -7.22
CA LYS A 92 -3.36 11.85 -7.53
C LYS A 92 -2.38 10.70 -7.66
N GLU A 93 -1.27 10.88 -8.37
CA GLU A 93 -0.23 9.86 -8.52
C GLU A 93 0.34 9.41 -7.16
N TYR A 94 0.60 10.36 -6.24
CA TYR A 94 1.03 10.01 -4.87
C TYR A 94 -0.07 9.30 -4.08
N SER A 95 -1.33 9.68 -4.26
CA SER A 95 -2.46 8.99 -3.62
C SER A 95 -2.56 7.54 -4.09
N ASP A 96 -2.43 7.30 -5.39
CA ASP A 96 -2.47 5.95 -5.98
C ASP A 96 -1.28 5.09 -5.49
N LYS A 97 -0.08 5.68 -5.37
CA LYS A 97 1.10 4.99 -4.80
C LYS A 97 0.91 4.63 -3.33
N ILE A 98 0.35 5.53 -2.53
CA ILE A 98 0.06 5.28 -1.10
C ILE A 98 -0.95 4.15 -0.96
N GLU A 99 -2.01 4.14 -1.79
CA GLU A 99 -3.01 3.07 -1.78
C GLU A 99 -2.42 1.71 -2.16
N GLN A 100 -1.56 1.66 -3.17
CA GLN A 100 -0.85 0.43 -3.56
C GLN A 100 0.03 -0.10 -2.43
N LEU A 101 0.78 0.78 -1.74
CA LEU A 101 1.59 0.37 -0.59
C LEU A 101 0.73 -0.15 0.57
N ASP A 102 -0.43 0.47 0.82
CA ASP A 102 -1.37 -0.01 1.84
C ASP A 102 -1.93 -1.39 1.53
N GLN A 103 -2.19 -1.69 0.27
CA GLN A 103 -2.63 -3.01 -0.16
C GLN A 103 -1.54 -4.06 0.07
N ILE A 104 -0.29 -3.76 -0.34
CA ILE A 104 0.85 -4.67 -0.15
C ILE A 104 1.07 -4.94 1.35
N VAL A 105 1.10 -3.91 2.18
CA VAL A 105 1.28 -4.08 3.64
C VAL A 105 0.15 -4.89 4.27
N LYS A 106 -1.08 -4.72 3.81
CA LYS A 106 -2.23 -5.52 4.27
C LYS A 106 -2.09 -6.99 3.89
N GLU A 107 -1.68 -7.29 2.68
CA GLU A 107 -1.48 -8.66 2.21
C GLU A 107 -0.37 -9.35 3.00
N GLU A 108 0.78 -8.70 3.17
CA GLU A 108 1.91 -9.23 3.96
C GLU A 108 1.53 -9.48 5.44
N ASN A 109 0.78 -8.56 6.06
CA ASN A 109 0.30 -8.75 7.43
C ASN A 109 -0.68 -9.92 7.54
N ARG A 110 -1.57 -10.09 6.56
CA ARG A 110 -2.52 -11.21 6.52
C ARG A 110 -1.79 -12.55 6.39
N GLU A 111 -0.77 -12.60 5.53
CA GLU A 111 0.06 -13.79 5.37
C GLU A 111 0.78 -14.15 6.67
N MET A 112 1.33 -13.15 7.38
CA MET A 112 1.95 -13.38 8.69
C MET A 112 0.96 -13.89 9.74
N GLU A 113 -0.27 -13.41 9.73
CA GLU A 113 -1.30 -13.86 10.67
C GLU A 113 -1.67 -15.33 10.42
N ILE A 114 -1.87 -15.71 9.17
CA ILE A 114 -2.13 -17.10 8.77
C ILE A 114 -0.99 -18.03 9.21
N VAL A 115 0.27 -17.61 8.97
CA VAL A 115 1.46 -18.39 9.41
C VAL A 115 1.51 -18.51 10.93
N ARG A 116 1.12 -17.46 11.66
CA ARG A 116 1.09 -17.48 13.12
C ARG A 116 0.03 -18.43 13.66
N GLU A 117 -1.20 -18.32 13.17
CA GLU A 117 -2.32 -19.21 13.55
C GLU A 117 -1.98 -20.68 13.27
N TYR A 118 -1.41 -20.96 12.11
CA TYR A 118 -0.99 -22.32 11.76
C TYR A 118 0.11 -22.84 12.69
N THR A 119 1.11 -22.01 13.03
CA THR A 119 2.20 -22.39 13.93
C THR A 119 1.67 -22.64 15.36
N GLU A 120 0.71 -21.83 15.82
CA GLU A 120 0.08 -22.00 17.13
C GLU A 120 -0.79 -23.29 17.18
N ALA A 121 -1.53 -23.59 16.13
CA ALA A 121 -2.31 -24.82 16.01
C ALA A 121 -1.41 -26.08 16.01
N MET A 122 -0.30 -26.05 15.29
CA MET A 122 0.68 -27.15 15.28
C MET A 122 1.37 -27.35 16.65
N THR A 123 1.63 -26.25 17.37
CA THR A 123 2.23 -26.31 18.69
C THR A 123 1.23 -26.93 19.71
N GLN A 124 -0.07 -26.61 19.59
CA GLN A 124 -1.11 -27.19 20.44
C GLN A 124 -1.32 -28.68 20.13
N GLN A 125 -1.26 -29.11 18.89
CA GLN A 125 -1.33 -30.53 18.54
C GLN A 125 -0.14 -31.32 19.09
N ASN A 126 1.07 -30.78 19.06
CA ASN A 126 2.24 -31.43 19.66
C ASN A 126 2.17 -31.54 21.18
N ILE A 127 1.51 -30.61 21.88
CA ILE A 127 1.33 -30.66 23.35
C ILE A 127 0.34 -31.77 23.75
N VAL A 128 -0.66 -32.05 22.91
CA VAL A 128 -1.64 -33.13 23.16
C VAL A 128 -1.04 -34.51 22.87
N SER A 129 -0.04 -34.58 21.97
CA SER A 129 0.65 -35.83 21.61
C SER A 129 1.61 -36.34 22.70
N ASP A 130 2.12 -35.46 23.58
CA ASP A 130 3.07 -35.86 24.64
C ASP A 130 2.44 -36.60 25.83
N TYR A 131 1.13 -36.85 25.85
CA TYR A 131 0.44 -37.56 26.92
C TYR A 131 -0.02 -39.00 26.59
N GLU A 132 0.21 -39.50 25.39
CA GLU A 132 -0.03 -40.90 25.02
C GLU A 132 1.28 -41.61 24.64
N GLU A 133 2.13 -41.87 25.64
CA GLU A 133 3.23 -42.83 25.51
C GLU A 133 2.71 -44.25 25.66
N ILE A 134 3.24 -45.11 24.75
CA ILE A 134 3.36 -46.57 24.83
C ILE A 134 2.20 -47.36 24.19
N GLU A 135 2.36 -47.62 22.87
CA GLU A 135 2.39 -48.99 22.32
C GLU A 135 2.63 -48.97 20.80
N SER A 136 3.58 -49.81 20.35
CA SER A 136 3.89 -50.26 18.99
C SER A 136 4.61 -49.30 18.04
N SER A 137 5.93 -49.50 17.85
CA SER A 137 6.79 -48.75 16.93
C SER A 137 6.50 -48.95 15.44
N GLU A 138 5.82 -50.02 15.04
CA GLU A 138 5.49 -50.32 13.65
C GLU A 138 4.23 -49.62 13.16
N ASP A 139 3.21 -49.45 14.02
CA ASP A 139 1.98 -48.73 13.69
C ASP A 139 2.24 -47.24 13.55
N ASN A 140 3.13 -46.67 14.35
CA ASN A 140 3.50 -45.25 14.29
C ASN A 140 4.18 -44.85 12.95
N LEU A 141 5.02 -45.71 12.41
CA LEU A 141 5.69 -45.47 11.13
C LEU A 141 4.66 -45.45 9.98
N LEU A 142 3.72 -46.40 10.01
CA LEU A 142 2.69 -46.51 8.97
C LEU A 142 1.73 -45.35 8.99
N ASP A 143 1.36 -44.87 10.17
CA ASP A 143 0.47 -43.70 10.33
C ASP A 143 1.16 -42.40 9.97
N GLY A 144 2.44 -42.24 10.30
CA GLY A 144 3.25 -41.13 9.83
C GLY A 144 3.36 -41.09 8.29
N MET A 145 3.56 -42.22 7.64
CA MET A 145 3.59 -42.32 6.18
C MET A 145 2.24 -42.00 5.55
N LYS A 146 1.10 -42.41 6.17
CA LYS A 146 -0.24 -42.04 5.70
C LYS A 146 -0.50 -40.53 5.81
N ASP A 147 -0.08 -39.91 6.92
CA ASP A 147 -0.24 -38.45 7.09
C ASP A 147 0.58 -37.68 6.03
N ILE A 148 1.83 -38.10 5.76
CA ILE A 148 2.66 -37.54 4.68
C ILE A 148 1.93 -37.64 3.34
N LEU A 149 1.38 -38.83 3.01
CA LEU A 149 0.68 -39.04 1.74
C LEU A 149 -0.52 -38.12 1.59
N ASN A 150 -1.34 -37.98 2.63
CA ASN A 150 -2.51 -37.11 2.66
C ASN A 150 -2.13 -35.63 2.45
N ARG A 151 -1.06 -35.18 3.09
CA ARG A 151 -0.58 -33.78 2.96
C ARG A 151 0.01 -33.51 1.57
N VAL A 152 0.75 -34.44 0.99
CA VAL A 152 1.25 -34.32 -0.39
C VAL A 152 0.08 -34.29 -1.39
N GLU A 153 -0.96 -35.09 -1.19
CA GLU A 153 -2.17 -35.05 -2.02
C GLU A 153 -2.90 -33.72 -1.87
N LEU A 154 -2.98 -33.18 -0.67
CA LEU A 154 -3.54 -31.84 -0.43
C LEU A 154 -2.71 -30.75 -1.13
N CYS A 155 -1.37 -30.82 -1.06
CA CYS A 155 -0.48 -29.90 -1.77
C CYS A 155 -0.70 -29.92 -3.28
N SER A 156 -0.89 -31.10 -3.86
CA SER A 156 -1.15 -31.22 -5.31
C SER A 156 -2.43 -30.56 -5.77
N ARG A 157 -3.44 -30.45 -4.87
CA ARG A 157 -4.70 -29.74 -5.12
C ARG A 157 -4.60 -28.23 -4.86
N LEU A 158 -3.69 -27.80 -3.97
CA LEU A 158 -3.56 -26.42 -3.55
C LEU A 158 -2.53 -25.64 -4.35
N ILE A 159 -1.66 -26.27 -5.10
CA ILE A 159 -0.51 -25.62 -5.74
C ILE A 159 -0.89 -24.45 -6.67
N ASP A 160 -2.02 -24.56 -7.34
CA ASP A 160 -2.53 -23.53 -8.27
C ASP A 160 -3.60 -22.61 -7.61
N ILE A 161 -4.14 -23.00 -6.46
CA ILE A 161 -5.25 -22.30 -5.81
C ILE A 161 -4.74 -21.45 -4.63
N ASP A 162 -3.86 -22.03 -3.81
CA ASP A 162 -3.28 -21.41 -2.62
C ASP A 162 -1.82 -21.85 -2.45
N PRO A 163 -0.89 -21.23 -3.17
CA PRO A 163 0.52 -21.59 -3.15
C PRO A 163 1.18 -21.39 -1.78
N ILE A 164 0.64 -20.50 -0.94
CA ILE A 164 1.16 -20.24 0.40
C ILE A 164 0.83 -21.41 1.32
N ARG A 165 -0.41 -21.83 1.34
CA ARG A 165 -0.86 -22.99 2.09
C ARG A 165 -0.14 -24.25 1.63
N CYS A 166 0.06 -24.41 0.33
CA CYS A 166 0.84 -25.53 -0.22
C CYS A 166 2.28 -25.56 0.33
N ARG A 167 2.96 -24.41 0.42
CA ARG A 167 4.32 -24.30 1.01
C ARG A 167 4.36 -24.68 2.48
N LEU A 168 3.34 -24.26 3.25
CA LEU A 168 3.23 -24.60 4.68
C LEU A 168 3.05 -26.10 4.89
N GLU A 169 2.17 -26.73 4.11
CA GLU A 169 1.96 -28.18 4.16
C GLU A 169 3.23 -28.95 3.77
N LEU A 170 3.94 -28.51 2.73
CA LEU A 170 5.23 -29.11 2.34
C LEU A 170 6.29 -28.97 3.45
N SER A 171 6.35 -27.82 4.13
CA SER A 171 7.28 -27.64 5.27
C SER A 171 6.94 -28.57 6.42
N SER A 172 5.66 -28.82 6.68
CA SER A 172 5.21 -29.79 7.68
C SER A 172 5.58 -31.22 7.28
N VAL A 173 5.36 -31.60 6.02
CA VAL A 173 5.78 -32.91 5.48
C VAL A 173 7.28 -33.13 5.66
N MET A 174 8.11 -32.15 5.35
CA MET A 174 9.56 -32.24 5.52
C MET A 174 9.95 -32.44 6.99
N LYS A 175 9.25 -31.77 7.93
CA LYS A 175 9.50 -31.96 9.36
C LYS A 175 9.18 -33.39 9.79
N ILE A 176 8.00 -33.90 9.45
CA ILE A 176 7.57 -35.28 9.77
C ILE A 176 8.56 -36.31 9.21
N LEU A 177 9.01 -36.13 7.97
CA LEU A 177 10.04 -36.99 7.37
C LEU A 177 11.35 -36.95 8.14
N SER A 178 11.81 -35.76 8.57
CA SER A 178 13.05 -35.65 9.37
C SER A 178 12.90 -36.38 10.70
N ASP A 179 11.77 -36.21 11.38
CA ASP A 179 11.51 -36.85 12.67
C ASP A 179 11.47 -38.36 12.54
N LEU A 180 10.79 -38.91 11.50
CA LEU A 180 10.75 -40.34 11.22
C LEU A 180 12.11 -40.92 10.86
N ILE A 181 12.99 -40.22 10.16
CA ILE A 181 14.36 -40.64 9.85
C ILE A 181 15.19 -40.71 11.12
N GLU A 182 15.12 -39.67 12.00
CA GLU A 182 15.86 -39.67 13.26
C GLU A 182 15.41 -40.78 14.22
N GLU A 183 14.12 -41.10 14.28
CA GLU A 183 13.60 -42.21 15.06
C GLU A 183 14.07 -43.56 14.53
N ASN A 184 14.08 -43.75 13.21
CA ASN A 184 14.54 -44.98 12.59
C ASN A 184 16.05 -45.20 12.76
N GLU A 185 16.84 -44.11 12.73
CA GLU A 185 18.30 -44.20 12.99
C GLU A 185 18.56 -44.55 14.46
N LYS A 186 17.79 -44.09 15.42
CA LYS A 186 17.92 -44.43 16.85
C LYS A 186 17.48 -45.83 17.18
N SER A 187 16.54 -46.41 16.41
CA SER A 187 16.08 -47.81 16.59
C SER A 187 17.01 -48.87 16.02
N ASN A 188 17.94 -48.47 15.14
CA ASN A 188 18.90 -49.36 14.50
C ASN A 188 20.28 -49.43 15.21
N PHE A 189 20.43 -48.81 16.36
CA PHE A 189 21.59 -48.86 17.25
C PHE A 189 21.20 -49.44 18.61
#